data_4ed7ad01d9efe302152aa5e89876b047
#
_entry.id   4ed7ad01d9efe302152aa5e89876b047
#
_cell.length_a   1.000
_cell.length_b   1.000
_cell.length_c   1.000
_cell.angle_alpha   90.00
_cell.angle_beta   90.00
_cell.angle_gamma   90.00
#
_symmetry.space_group_name_H-M   'P 1'
#
loop_
_entity.id
_entity.type
_entity.pdbx_description
1 polymer ?
#
loop_
_entity_poly.entity_id
_entity_poly.type
_entity_poly.pdbx_seq_one_letter_code
_entity_poly.pdbx_strand_id
1 'polypeptide(L)'
;MSRGNNNMPSAKAKNFKKTIGDLANYLRPYYFKIIFVLIITVIGTILTIIGPKISGQATTLLFEGIVSKSQGGAGIDFAGIFNILATLLVIYLVSALISYFSNWVLSGISTDISYNLRREIAEKINRLPLKYFDRQTHGEVLSRVTNDVDNISQNLNSTIQQILSSIVTVIGVLIMMFSI
;
A
#
# COMPACT_ATOMS: atom_id res chain seq x y z
N MET A 1 -33.24 -8.17 -26.79
CA MET A 1 -32.00 -7.69 -26.14
C MET A 1 -32.41 -6.83 -24.94
N SER A 2 -32.54 -7.46 -23.78
CA SER A 2 -32.86 -6.76 -22.51
C SER A 2 -31.61 -6.66 -21.69
N ARG A 3 -31.07 -5.43 -21.53
CA ARG A 3 -29.98 -5.10 -20.63
C ARG A 3 -30.49 -5.17 -19.19
N GLY A 4 -30.22 -6.26 -18.50
CA GLY A 4 -30.43 -6.38 -17.08
C GLY A 4 -29.55 -5.38 -16.33
N ASN A 5 -30.19 -4.39 -15.72
CA ASN A 5 -29.59 -3.37 -14.86
C ASN A 5 -29.24 -4.03 -13.52
N ASN A 6 -28.02 -4.57 -13.38
CA ASN A 6 -27.50 -5.12 -12.11
C ASN A 6 -27.11 -3.99 -11.15
N ASN A 7 -28.10 -3.21 -10.71
CA ASN A 7 -27.96 -2.41 -9.50
C ASN A 7 -28.16 -3.33 -8.30
N MET A 8 -27.12 -4.11 -7.93
CA MET A 8 -27.05 -4.66 -6.58
C MET A 8 -26.82 -3.47 -5.62
N PRO A 9 -27.74 -3.22 -4.68
CA PRO A 9 -27.49 -2.20 -3.68
C PRO A 9 -26.26 -2.64 -2.87
N SER A 10 -25.22 -1.80 -2.86
CA SER A 10 -24.07 -1.99 -1.96
C SER A 10 -24.64 -2.08 -0.55
N ALA A 11 -24.58 -3.26 0.05
CA ALA A 11 -25.05 -3.49 1.42
C ALA A 11 -24.24 -2.58 2.35
N LYS A 12 -24.80 -1.42 2.70
CA LYS A 12 -24.22 -0.58 3.77
C LYS A 12 -24.05 -1.45 4.98
N ALA A 13 -22.81 -1.57 5.46
CA ALA A 13 -22.48 -2.34 6.64
C ALA A 13 -23.37 -1.86 7.80
N LYS A 14 -24.28 -2.70 8.24
CA LYS A 14 -25.36 -2.37 9.19
C LYS A 14 -24.83 -1.93 10.58
N ASN A 15 -23.52 -2.20 10.87
CA ASN A 15 -22.81 -1.79 12.08
C ASN A 15 -21.31 -1.61 11.80
N PHE A 16 -20.94 -0.51 11.17
CA PHE A 16 -19.55 -0.19 10.80
C PHE A 16 -18.56 -0.30 11.99
N LYS A 17 -18.92 0.23 13.16
CA LYS A 17 -18.09 0.13 14.37
C LYS A 17 -17.83 -1.31 14.81
N LYS A 18 -18.84 -2.18 14.75
CA LYS A 18 -18.69 -3.58 15.11
C LYS A 18 -17.80 -4.31 14.12
N THR A 19 -18.00 -4.07 12.82
CA THR A 19 -17.20 -4.70 11.77
C THR A 19 -15.72 -4.31 11.87
N ILE A 20 -15.42 -3.04 12.19
CA ILE A 20 -14.02 -2.60 12.43
C ILE A 20 -13.45 -3.27 13.69
N GLY A 21 -14.24 -3.39 14.76
CA GLY A 21 -13.79 -4.05 15.98
C GLY A 21 -13.47 -5.53 15.77
N ASP A 22 -14.32 -6.22 15.02
CA ASP A 22 -14.13 -7.64 14.67
C ASP A 22 -12.87 -7.81 13.78
N LEU A 23 -12.68 -6.91 12.82
CA LEU A 23 -11.48 -6.90 11.97
C LEU A 23 -10.21 -6.61 12.80
N ALA A 24 -10.25 -5.64 13.70
CA ALA A 24 -9.12 -5.32 14.58
C ALA A 24 -8.75 -6.49 15.49
N ASN A 25 -9.75 -7.20 16.05
CA ASN A 25 -9.51 -8.41 16.83
C ASN A 25 -8.89 -9.54 15.98
N TYR A 26 -9.31 -9.68 14.74
CA TYR A 26 -8.76 -10.66 13.81
C TYR A 26 -7.31 -10.37 13.42
N LEU A 27 -6.95 -9.08 13.35
CA LEU A 27 -5.60 -8.62 13.07
C LEU A 27 -4.67 -8.62 14.30
N ARG A 28 -5.21 -8.82 15.50
CA ARG A 28 -4.45 -8.77 16.77
C ARG A 28 -3.18 -9.62 16.78
N PRO A 29 -3.15 -10.88 16.30
CA PRO A 29 -1.94 -11.70 16.29
C PRO A 29 -0.85 -11.13 15.36
N TYR A 30 -1.20 -10.25 14.41
CA TYR A 30 -0.29 -9.66 13.43
C TYR A 30 0.18 -8.25 13.78
N TYR A 31 -0.22 -7.67 14.92
CA TYR A 31 0.09 -6.29 15.29
C TYR A 31 1.58 -5.97 15.23
N PHE A 32 2.45 -6.84 15.73
CA PHE A 32 3.89 -6.62 15.67
C PHE A 32 4.40 -6.53 14.22
N LYS A 33 3.95 -7.41 13.36
CA LYS A 33 4.31 -7.39 11.93
C LYS A 33 3.77 -6.12 11.25
N ILE A 34 2.54 -5.72 11.57
CA ILE A 34 1.90 -4.51 11.02
C ILE A 34 2.62 -3.24 11.47
N ILE A 35 2.96 -3.13 12.76
CA ILE A 35 3.74 -2.00 13.30
C ILE A 35 5.12 -1.93 12.63
N PHE A 36 5.77 -3.07 12.47
CA PHE A 36 7.06 -3.14 11.79
C PHE A 36 6.97 -2.64 10.34
N VAL A 37 5.96 -3.10 9.59
CA VAL A 37 5.69 -2.63 8.22
C VAL A 37 5.41 -1.14 8.20
N LEU A 38 4.63 -0.63 9.17
CA LEU A 38 4.33 0.79 9.28
C LEU A 38 5.61 1.61 9.43
N ILE A 39 6.50 1.23 10.34
CA ILE A 39 7.78 1.93 10.56
C ILE A 39 8.62 1.94 9.28
N ILE A 40 8.76 0.78 8.63
CA ILE A 40 9.54 0.65 7.39
C ILE A 40 8.91 1.50 6.26
N THR A 41 7.58 1.48 6.13
CA THR A 41 6.87 2.27 5.12
C THR A 41 7.08 3.77 5.36
N VAL A 42 7.04 4.22 6.61
CA VAL A 42 7.35 5.62 6.97
C VAL A 42 8.75 6.01 6.50
N ILE A 43 9.76 5.19 6.80
CA ILE A 43 11.15 5.44 6.39
C ILE A 43 11.26 5.50 4.86
N GLY A 44 10.69 4.53 4.14
CA GLY A 44 10.72 4.49 2.68
C GLY A 44 10.02 5.69 2.03
N THR A 45 8.88 6.13 2.62
CA THR A 45 8.14 7.29 2.12
C THR A 45 8.90 8.59 2.35
N ILE A 46 9.56 8.75 3.51
CA ILE A 46 10.43 9.92 3.78
C ILE A 46 11.54 10.03 2.74
N LEU A 47 12.22 8.92 2.43
CA LEU A 47 13.26 8.90 1.40
C LEU A 47 12.71 9.33 0.03
N THR A 48 11.50 8.90 -0.31
CA THR A 48 10.86 9.28 -1.57
C THR A 48 10.49 10.77 -1.61
N ILE A 49 10.05 11.34 -0.48
CA ILE A 49 9.67 12.77 -0.38
C ILE A 49 10.90 13.69 -0.49
N ILE A 50 12.08 13.25 -0.05
CA ILE A 50 13.33 14.03 -0.15
C ILE A 50 13.84 14.11 -1.61
N GLY A 51 13.50 13.13 -2.44
CA GLY A 51 13.96 13.05 -3.83
C GLY A 51 13.74 14.31 -4.67
N PRO A 52 12.54 14.91 -4.73
CA PRO A 52 12.28 16.13 -5.47
C PRO A 52 13.14 17.33 -5.01
N LYS A 53 13.43 17.46 -3.72
CA LYS A 53 14.32 18.52 -3.19
C LYS A 53 15.75 18.37 -3.71
N ILE A 54 16.29 17.16 -3.70
CA ILE A 54 17.64 16.88 -4.23
C ILE A 54 17.65 17.04 -5.75
N SER A 55 16.60 16.61 -6.47
CA SER A 55 16.46 16.81 -7.91
C SER A 55 16.42 18.29 -8.28
N GLY A 56 15.79 19.13 -7.45
CA GLY A 56 15.79 20.58 -7.61
C GLY A 56 17.20 21.17 -7.61
N GLN A 57 18.10 20.68 -6.77
CA GLN A 57 19.49 21.13 -6.70
C GLN A 57 20.24 20.87 -8.04
N ALA A 58 20.00 19.71 -8.68
CA ALA A 58 20.58 19.42 -9.98
C ALA A 58 20.07 20.39 -11.06
N THR A 59 18.77 20.74 -11.02
CA THR A 59 18.17 21.72 -11.92
C THR A 59 18.77 23.12 -11.71
N THR A 60 18.99 23.52 -10.45
CA THR A 60 19.62 24.80 -10.11
C THR A 60 21.05 24.87 -10.64
N LEU A 61 21.87 23.83 -10.41
CA LEU A 61 23.25 23.76 -10.95
C LEU A 61 23.30 23.81 -12.46
N LEU A 62 22.34 23.15 -13.12
CA LEU A 62 22.21 23.24 -14.59
C LEU A 62 21.95 24.69 -15.05
N PHE A 63 20.98 25.35 -14.39
CA PHE A 63 20.61 26.73 -14.76
C PHE A 63 21.76 27.71 -14.51
N GLU A 64 22.41 27.65 -13.34
CA GLU A 64 23.56 28.44 -12.98
C GLU A 64 24.73 28.22 -13.95
N GLY A 65 24.98 26.98 -14.36
CA GLY A 65 25.99 26.63 -15.33
C GLY A 65 25.74 27.24 -16.73
N ILE A 66 24.47 27.26 -17.17
CA ILE A 66 24.06 27.88 -18.44
C ILE A 66 24.28 29.41 -18.38
N VAL A 67 23.85 30.03 -17.28
CA VAL A 67 24.02 31.47 -17.05
C VAL A 67 25.51 31.84 -16.98
N SER A 68 26.31 31.09 -16.24
CA SER A 68 27.75 31.25 -16.15
C SER A 68 28.42 31.19 -17.55
N LYS A 69 28.03 30.21 -18.37
CA LYS A 69 28.56 30.07 -19.74
C LYS A 69 28.22 31.27 -20.63
N SER A 70 27.00 31.82 -20.48
CA SER A 70 26.60 33.01 -21.26
C SER A 70 27.35 34.26 -20.87
N GLN A 71 27.93 34.32 -19.67
CA GLN A 71 28.74 35.42 -19.13
C GLN A 71 30.25 35.19 -19.29
N GLY A 72 30.67 34.13 -20.02
CA GLY A 72 32.09 33.82 -20.26
C GLY A 72 32.75 33.02 -19.11
N GLY A 73 31.99 32.46 -18.20
CA GLY A 73 32.49 31.64 -17.08
C GLY A 73 32.72 30.16 -17.45
N ALA A 74 33.03 29.35 -16.43
CA ALA A 74 33.44 27.94 -16.59
C ALA A 74 32.36 27.03 -17.18
N GLY A 75 31.06 27.43 -17.19
CA GLY A 75 29.96 26.66 -17.73
C GLY A 75 29.34 25.67 -16.75
N ILE A 76 28.79 24.56 -17.25
CA ILE A 76 28.01 23.59 -16.45
C ILE A 76 28.95 22.66 -15.69
N ASP A 77 28.72 22.52 -14.37
CA ASP A 77 29.40 21.53 -13.53
C ASP A 77 28.73 20.14 -13.65
N PHE A 78 29.19 19.39 -14.67
CA PHE A 78 28.71 18.04 -14.90
C PHE A 78 29.08 17.07 -13.76
N ALA A 79 30.19 17.28 -13.05
CA ALA A 79 30.62 16.45 -11.97
C ALA A 79 29.69 16.60 -10.73
N GLY A 80 29.31 17.85 -10.41
CA GLY A 80 28.34 18.15 -9.37
C GLY A 80 26.97 17.55 -9.67
N ILE A 81 26.49 17.70 -10.90
CA ILE A 81 25.21 17.11 -11.35
C ILE A 81 25.25 15.58 -11.27
N PHE A 82 26.35 14.95 -11.73
CA PHE A 82 26.50 13.50 -11.65
C PHE A 82 26.45 13.00 -10.21
N ASN A 83 27.10 13.66 -9.27
CA ASN A 83 27.06 13.30 -7.85
C ASN A 83 25.64 13.38 -7.27
N ILE A 84 24.89 14.41 -7.63
CA ILE A 84 23.49 14.55 -7.21
C ILE A 84 22.63 13.41 -7.78
N LEU A 85 22.78 13.11 -9.07
CA LEU A 85 22.03 12.02 -9.71
C LEU A 85 22.41 10.65 -9.14
N ALA A 86 23.68 10.42 -8.85
CA ALA A 86 24.14 9.19 -8.18
C ALA A 86 23.55 9.05 -6.78
N THR A 87 23.50 10.15 -6.02
CA THR A 87 22.86 10.18 -4.70
C THR A 87 21.35 9.87 -4.80
N LEU A 88 20.65 10.46 -5.76
CA LEU A 88 19.24 10.18 -6.02
C LEU A 88 19.02 8.71 -6.39
N LEU A 89 19.88 8.16 -7.23
CA LEU A 89 19.79 6.75 -7.61
C LEU A 89 19.88 5.84 -6.38
N VAL A 90 20.85 6.10 -5.50
CA VAL A 90 21.01 5.32 -4.24
C VAL A 90 19.77 5.46 -3.35
N ILE A 91 19.25 6.68 -3.15
CA ILE A 91 18.06 6.93 -2.34
C ILE A 91 16.84 6.16 -2.89
N TYR A 92 16.62 6.21 -4.20
CA TYR A 92 15.49 5.51 -4.82
C TYR A 92 15.67 4.00 -4.80
N LEU A 93 16.88 3.47 -4.97
CA LEU A 93 17.14 2.03 -4.82
C LEU A 93 16.86 1.55 -3.40
N VAL A 94 17.32 2.29 -2.40
CA VAL A 94 17.03 1.97 -0.99
C VAL A 94 15.54 2.03 -0.70
N SER A 95 14.84 3.07 -1.18
CA SER A 95 13.39 3.21 -1.05
C SER A 95 12.64 2.05 -1.72
N ALA A 96 13.07 1.63 -2.91
CA ALA A 96 12.48 0.50 -3.63
C ALA A 96 12.68 -0.82 -2.87
N LEU A 97 13.86 -1.05 -2.30
CA LEU A 97 14.12 -2.24 -1.47
C LEU A 97 13.25 -2.26 -0.21
N ILE A 98 13.11 -1.12 0.46
CA ILE A 98 12.24 -0.97 1.62
C ILE A 98 10.79 -1.27 1.24
N SER A 99 10.30 -0.72 0.14
CA SER A 99 8.95 -0.95 -0.36
C SER A 99 8.73 -2.42 -0.72
N TYR A 100 9.70 -3.05 -1.37
CA TYR A 100 9.65 -4.48 -1.69
C TYR A 100 9.53 -5.33 -0.44
N PHE A 101 10.34 -5.04 0.57
CA PHE A 101 10.33 -5.78 1.84
C PHE A 101 9.01 -5.57 2.62
N SER A 102 8.49 -4.35 2.66
CA SER A 102 7.16 -4.04 3.22
C SER A 102 6.06 -4.86 2.57
N ASN A 103 6.04 -4.87 1.23
CA ASN A 103 5.07 -5.65 0.45
C ASN A 103 5.18 -7.14 0.72
N TRP A 104 6.39 -7.66 0.83
CA TRP A 104 6.63 -9.08 1.10
C TRP A 104 6.07 -9.49 2.47
N VAL A 105 6.30 -8.69 3.51
CA VAL A 105 5.75 -8.94 4.86
C VAL A 105 4.22 -8.84 4.87
N LEU A 106 3.65 -7.82 4.23
CA LEU A 106 2.19 -7.66 4.12
C LEU A 106 1.53 -8.81 3.36
N SER A 107 2.16 -9.27 2.28
CA SER A 107 1.68 -10.43 1.52
C SER A 107 1.65 -11.69 2.37
N GLY A 108 2.66 -11.90 3.22
CA GLY A 108 2.66 -12.99 4.19
C GLY A 108 1.50 -12.91 5.18
N ILE A 109 1.26 -11.74 5.76
CA ILE A 109 0.10 -11.51 6.66
C ILE A 109 -1.22 -11.80 5.94
N SER A 110 -1.37 -11.30 4.71
CA SER A 110 -2.57 -11.48 3.90
C SER A 110 -2.84 -12.96 3.59
N THR A 111 -1.79 -13.71 3.27
CA THR A 111 -1.87 -15.15 3.03
C THR A 111 -2.27 -15.92 4.30
N ASP A 112 -1.68 -15.59 5.44
CA ASP A 112 -2.03 -16.20 6.73
C ASP A 112 -3.50 -15.94 7.09
N ILE A 113 -3.98 -14.70 6.88
CA ILE A 113 -5.39 -14.31 7.09
C ILE A 113 -6.31 -15.13 6.18
N SER A 114 -5.98 -15.22 4.89
CA SER A 114 -6.75 -15.99 3.91
C SER A 114 -6.85 -17.47 4.32
N TYR A 115 -5.74 -18.05 4.73
CA TYR A 115 -5.69 -19.44 5.20
C TYR A 115 -6.60 -19.67 6.42
N ASN A 116 -6.50 -18.80 7.42
CA ASN A 116 -7.30 -18.91 8.64
C ASN A 116 -8.79 -18.71 8.36
N LEU A 117 -9.18 -17.74 7.53
CA LEU A 117 -10.56 -17.52 7.11
C LEU A 117 -11.13 -18.74 6.39
N ARG A 118 -10.39 -19.31 5.46
CA ARG A 118 -10.83 -20.52 4.74
C ARG A 118 -11.01 -21.69 5.68
N ARG A 119 -10.09 -21.88 6.62
CA ARG A 119 -10.19 -22.92 7.65
C ARG A 119 -11.42 -22.73 8.52
N GLU A 120 -11.65 -21.53 9.05
CA GLU A 120 -12.82 -21.24 9.89
C GLU A 120 -14.14 -21.43 9.14
N ILE A 121 -14.20 -21.03 7.87
CA ILE A 121 -15.38 -21.22 7.03
C ILE A 121 -15.61 -22.72 6.79
N ALA A 122 -14.57 -23.47 6.44
CA ALA A 122 -14.68 -24.92 6.25
C ALA A 122 -15.15 -25.64 7.52
N GLU A 123 -14.61 -25.29 8.69
CA GLU A 123 -15.05 -25.84 9.97
C GLU A 123 -16.52 -25.50 10.28
N LYS A 124 -16.96 -24.28 9.95
CA LYS A 124 -18.37 -23.88 10.11
C LYS A 124 -19.28 -24.65 9.15
N ILE A 125 -18.88 -24.79 7.89
CA ILE A 125 -19.65 -25.55 6.87
C ILE A 125 -19.87 -26.99 7.34
N ASN A 126 -18.85 -27.64 7.88
CA ASN A 126 -18.95 -29.01 8.39
C ASN A 126 -19.91 -29.17 9.57
N ARG A 127 -20.24 -28.07 10.27
CA ARG A 127 -21.17 -28.06 11.42
C ARG A 127 -22.59 -27.63 11.04
N LEU A 128 -22.83 -27.24 9.79
CA LEU A 128 -24.15 -26.79 9.35
C LEU A 128 -25.09 -27.99 9.12
N PRO A 129 -26.38 -27.85 9.52
CA PRO A 129 -27.38 -28.89 9.25
C PRO A 129 -27.63 -29.03 7.73
N LEU A 130 -27.94 -30.23 7.26
CA LEU A 130 -28.23 -30.53 5.85
C LEU A 130 -29.29 -29.62 5.25
N LYS A 131 -30.27 -29.19 6.03
CA LYS A 131 -31.31 -28.23 5.61
C LYS A 131 -30.78 -26.89 5.10
N TYR A 132 -29.55 -26.51 5.46
CA TYR A 132 -28.89 -25.31 4.95
C TYR A 132 -28.52 -25.47 3.47
N PHE A 133 -28.05 -26.65 3.10
CA PHE A 133 -27.64 -26.99 1.74
C PHE A 133 -28.80 -27.19 0.78
N ASP A 134 -30.02 -27.46 1.30
CA ASP A 134 -31.25 -27.52 0.50
C ASP A 134 -31.65 -26.14 -0.07
N ARG A 135 -31.16 -25.06 0.54
CA ARG A 135 -31.49 -23.67 0.17
C ARG A 135 -30.41 -22.94 -0.58
N GLN A 136 -29.19 -23.44 -0.59
CA GLN A 136 -28.04 -22.81 -1.27
C GLN A 136 -27.34 -23.84 -2.15
N THR A 137 -26.97 -23.43 -3.35
CA THR A 137 -26.21 -24.31 -4.25
C THR A 137 -24.78 -24.50 -3.73
N HIS A 138 -24.24 -25.72 -3.86
CA HIS A 138 -22.84 -26.00 -3.50
C HIS A 138 -21.86 -25.04 -4.18
N GLY A 139 -22.16 -24.61 -5.41
CA GLY A 139 -21.35 -23.63 -6.16
C GLY A 139 -21.30 -22.24 -5.49
N GLU A 140 -22.41 -21.77 -4.92
CA GLU A 140 -22.46 -20.49 -4.22
C GLU A 140 -21.62 -20.50 -2.92
N VAL A 141 -21.71 -21.58 -2.15
CA VAL A 141 -20.90 -21.75 -0.94
C VAL A 141 -19.42 -21.83 -1.29
N LEU A 142 -19.05 -22.59 -2.33
CA LEU A 142 -17.66 -22.72 -2.77
C LEU A 142 -17.12 -21.39 -3.30
N SER A 143 -17.93 -20.64 -4.06
CA SER A 143 -17.55 -19.31 -4.55
C SER A 143 -17.25 -18.34 -3.41
N ARG A 144 -18.02 -18.36 -2.33
CA ARG A 144 -17.75 -17.53 -1.15
C ARG A 144 -16.44 -17.91 -0.44
N VAL A 145 -16.17 -19.21 -0.33
CA VAL A 145 -14.93 -19.70 0.31
C VAL A 145 -13.68 -19.35 -0.50
N THR A 146 -13.81 -19.30 -1.84
CA THR A 146 -12.67 -18.99 -2.70
C THR A 146 -12.59 -17.52 -3.04
N ASN A 147 -13.58 -16.97 -3.72
CA ASN A 147 -13.52 -15.63 -4.29
C ASN A 147 -13.66 -14.52 -3.24
N ASP A 148 -14.57 -14.67 -2.26
CA ASP A 148 -14.77 -13.61 -1.27
C ASP A 148 -13.57 -13.52 -0.31
N VAL A 149 -12.98 -14.65 0.08
CA VAL A 149 -11.79 -14.68 0.93
C VAL A 149 -10.58 -14.09 0.19
N ASP A 150 -10.40 -14.41 -1.10
CA ASP A 150 -9.32 -13.84 -1.90
C ASP A 150 -9.48 -12.34 -2.09
N ASN A 151 -10.70 -11.87 -2.35
CA ASN A 151 -11.02 -10.44 -2.44
C ASN A 151 -10.74 -9.70 -1.12
N ILE A 152 -11.11 -10.27 0.02
CA ILE A 152 -10.81 -9.68 1.34
C ILE A 152 -9.29 -9.60 1.52
N SER A 153 -8.57 -10.68 1.26
CA SER A 153 -7.13 -10.76 1.44
C SER A 153 -6.37 -9.74 0.57
N GLN A 154 -6.71 -9.65 -0.72
CA GLN A 154 -6.11 -8.69 -1.65
C GLN A 154 -6.42 -7.24 -1.29
N ASN A 155 -7.68 -6.95 -0.95
CA ASN A 155 -8.12 -5.61 -0.56
C ASN A 155 -7.49 -5.17 0.77
N LEU A 156 -7.33 -6.07 1.75
CA LEU A 156 -6.64 -5.76 2.99
C LEU A 156 -5.19 -5.36 2.73
N ASN A 157 -4.46 -6.14 1.93
CA ASN A 157 -3.07 -5.85 1.59
C ASN A 157 -2.92 -4.47 0.93
N SER A 158 -3.64 -4.24 -0.17
CA SER A 158 -3.55 -2.98 -0.93
C SER A 158 -4.04 -1.77 -0.14
N THR A 159 -5.15 -1.91 0.60
CA THR A 159 -5.76 -0.82 1.35
C THR A 159 -4.89 -0.39 2.53
N ILE A 160 -4.35 -1.34 3.31
CA ILE A 160 -3.46 -1.01 4.43
C ILE A 160 -2.25 -0.24 3.92
N GLN A 161 -1.60 -0.73 2.87
CA GLN A 161 -0.42 -0.07 2.31
C GLN A 161 -0.75 1.32 1.76
N GLN A 162 -1.86 1.47 1.03
CA GLN A 162 -2.27 2.73 0.44
C GLN A 162 -2.62 3.77 1.51
N ILE A 163 -3.33 3.40 2.56
CA ILE A 163 -3.67 4.31 3.67
C ILE A 163 -2.39 4.77 4.37
N LEU A 164 -1.48 3.84 4.70
CA LEU A 164 -0.24 4.18 5.40
C LEU A 164 0.64 5.12 4.57
N SER A 165 0.90 4.78 3.30
CA SER A 165 1.72 5.61 2.43
C SER A 165 1.07 6.98 2.17
N SER A 166 -0.24 7.04 1.95
CA SER A 166 -0.95 8.31 1.70
C SER A 166 -0.88 9.25 2.90
N ILE A 167 -1.10 8.76 4.12
CA ILE A 167 -1.03 9.59 5.34
C ILE A 167 0.39 10.15 5.50
N VAL A 168 1.40 9.29 5.37
CA VAL A 168 2.80 9.72 5.53
C VAL A 168 3.21 10.70 4.43
N THR A 169 2.77 10.46 3.19
CA THR A 169 3.05 11.36 2.06
C THR A 169 2.42 12.73 2.27
N VAL A 170 1.13 12.79 2.65
CA VAL A 170 0.46 14.07 2.88
C VAL A 170 1.13 14.85 4.00
N ILE A 171 1.40 14.22 5.14
CA ILE A 171 2.07 14.88 6.27
C ILE A 171 3.49 15.30 5.88
N GLY A 172 4.26 14.42 5.24
CA GLY A 172 5.64 14.69 4.86
C GLY A 172 5.75 15.81 3.82
N VAL A 173 4.87 15.84 2.82
CA VAL A 173 4.84 16.92 1.82
C VAL A 173 4.45 18.25 2.46
N LEU A 174 3.46 18.27 3.36
CA LEU A 174 3.10 19.48 4.09
C LEU A 174 4.27 20.02 4.92
N ILE A 175 4.94 19.16 5.69
CA ILE A 175 6.13 19.57 6.45
C ILE A 175 7.21 20.13 5.53
N MET A 176 7.44 19.51 4.38
CA MET A 176 8.44 19.94 3.43
C MET A 176 8.08 21.28 2.78
N MET A 177 6.80 21.51 2.46
CA MET A 177 6.33 22.79 1.92
C MET A 177 6.52 23.95 2.92
N PHE A 178 6.33 23.71 4.21
CA PHE A 178 6.55 24.73 5.24
C PHE A 178 8.04 24.89 5.62
N SER A 179 8.91 24.00 5.20
CA SER A 179 10.36 24.01 5.48
C SER A 179 11.21 24.66 4.39
N ILE A 180 10.60 24.97 3.24
CA ILE A 180 11.21 25.66 2.12
C ILE A 180 10.80 27.11 2.13
#